data_feaa5118a5fe83e7df25d2072fdd6683
#
_entry.id   feaa5118a5fe83e7df25d2072fdd6683
#
_cell.length_a   1.000
_cell.length_b   1.000
_cell.length_c   1.000
_cell.angle_alpha   90.00
_cell.angle_beta   90.00
_cell.angle_gamma   90.00
#
_symmetry.space_group_name_H-M   'P 1'
#
loop_
_entity.id
_entity.type
_entity.pdbx_description
1 polymer ?
#
loop_
_entity_poly.entity_id
_entity_poly.type
_entity_poly.pdbx_seq_one_letter_code
_entity_poly.pdbx_strand_id
1 'polypeptide(L)'
;MFDFSIVTQWVHSLLTSFMPEELAVLIECIVIGVCIMLAYAVIAIIMIFMERKVCAAFQCRLGPMRVGPQGTIQVFADVFKMLIKEIITIRHADKFLYNLAPYIVILASIMAFSCLPINKGMEVLDFNVGIFFLLAASSIGVVGILLAGWSSNNKYSLIGAMRSGAQMISYELSVGLSILTIVILTDTMQLSEIVERQADGWFLFKGHIPALIAFIVYLIAGNAEVNRGPFDLPEAESELTAGYHTEYSGMHFGLFYVAEFENLFIVAAVATTIFLGGWMPLHIPGLDGFNAIMDYIPGFIWFFGKSFFVVWLLMWIKWTFPRLRIDQILTLEWKYLVPIGLCNLLLMVIIVVFKLHF
;
A
#
# COMPACT_ATOMS: atom_id res chain seq x y z
N MET A 1 -0.69 21.85 -15.24
CA MET A 1 -0.82 20.46 -14.82
C MET A 1 -1.81 19.77 -15.74
N PHE A 2 -1.51 18.56 -16.24
CA PHE A 2 -2.41 17.89 -17.18
C PHE A 2 -3.61 17.34 -16.41
N ASP A 3 -4.83 17.76 -16.78
CA ASP A 3 -6.07 17.33 -16.16
C ASP A 3 -6.69 16.18 -16.97
N PHE A 4 -6.75 15.01 -16.38
CA PHE A 4 -7.28 13.80 -17.02
C PHE A 4 -8.83 13.80 -17.12
N SER A 5 -9.53 14.69 -16.41
CA SER A 5 -10.98 14.80 -16.49
C SER A 5 -11.47 15.13 -17.91
N ILE A 6 -10.65 15.81 -18.70
CA ILE A 6 -10.96 16.13 -20.11
C ILE A 6 -11.07 14.83 -20.94
N VAL A 7 -10.19 13.86 -20.68
CA VAL A 7 -10.17 12.58 -21.42
C VAL A 7 -11.41 11.75 -21.06
N THR A 8 -11.77 11.69 -19.78
CA THR A 8 -12.95 10.94 -19.32
C THR A 8 -14.24 11.55 -19.85
N GLN A 9 -14.37 12.88 -19.85
CA GLN A 9 -15.51 13.56 -20.43
C GLN A 9 -15.61 13.35 -21.94
N TRP A 10 -14.49 13.34 -22.66
CA TRP A 10 -14.48 13.06 -24.10
C TRP A 10 -14.92 11.62 -24.39
N VAL A 11 -14.43 10.63 -23.65
CA VAL A 11 -14.86 9.23 -23.77
C VAL A 11 -16.35 9.09 -23.49
N HIS A 12 -16.84 9.70 -22.42
CA HIS A 12 -18.27 9.70 -22.06
C HIS A 12 -19.14 10.30 -23.18
N SER A 13 -18.78 11.46 -23.71
CA SER A 13 -19.52 12.08 -24.81
C SER A 13 -19.52 11.24 -26.09
N LEU A 14 -18.45 10.51 -26.33
CA LEU A 14 -18.34 9.63 -27.48
C LEU A 14 -19.22 8.38 -27.30
N LEU A 15 -19.24 7.77 -26.12
CA LEU A 15 -20.08 6.59 -25.84
C LEU A 15 -21.57 6.94 -25.85
N THR A 16 -21.97 8.05 -25.27
CA THR A 16 -23.36 8.51 -25.24
C THR A 16 -23.91 8.90 -26.61
N SER A 17 -23.03 9.20 -27.58
CA SER A 17 -23.46 9.43 -28.98
C SER A 17 -23.88 8.14 -29.70
N PHE A 18 -23.44 6.96 -29.26
CA PHE A 18 -23.71 5.67 -29.93
C PHE A 18 -24.70 4.79 -29.18
N MET A 19 -24.91 5.01 -27.87
CA MET A 19 -25.72 4.13 -27.03
C MET A 19 -26.42 4.90 -25.91
N PRO A 20 -27.46 4.29 -25.26
CA PRO A 20 -28.18 4.89 -24.12
C PRO A 20 -27.19 5.14 -22.97
N GLU A 21 -27.43 6.20 -22.18
CA GLU A 21 -26.58 6.67 -21.09
C GLU A 21 -26.27 5.57 -20.05
N GLU A 22 -27.30 4.75 -19.70
CA GLU A 22 -27.12 3.64 -18.74
C GLU A 22 -26.11 2.58 -19.21
N LEU A 23 -26.13 2.26 -20.50
CA LEU A 23 -25.17 1.31 -21.10
C LEU A 23 -23.78 1.92 -21.24
N ALA A 24 -23.67 3.20 -21.56
CA ALA A 24 -22.42 3.93 -21.62
C ALA A 24 -21.71 3.92 -20.24
N VAL A 25 -22.42 4.26 -19.17
CA VAL A 25 -21.90 4.23 -17.79
C VAL A 25 -21.46 2.81 -17.39
N LEU A 26 -22.25 1.78 -17.73
CA LEU A 26 -21.87 0.40 -17.41
C LEU A 26 -20.57 -0.03 -18.11
N ILE A 27 -20.40 0.34 -19.38
CA ILE A 27 -19.17 0.06 -20.14
C ILE A 27 -17.99 0.82 -19.55
N GLU A 28 -18.17 2.09 -19.19
CA GLU A 28 -17.14 2.90 -18.53
C GLU A 28 -16.68 2.25 -17.21
N CYS A 29 -17.61 1.82 -16.36
CA CYS A 29 -17.29 1.12 -15.12
C CYS A 29 -16.48 -0.16 -15.36
N ILE A 30 -16.85 -0.95 -16.38
CA ILE A 30 -16.10 -2.17 -16.74
C ILE A 30 -14.69 -1.81 -17.24
N VAL A 31 -14.55 -0.83 -18.11
CA VAL A 31 -13.27 -0.37 -18.65
C VAL A 31 -12.37 0.15 -17.53
N ILE A 32 -12.90 0.98 -16.64
CA ILE A 32 -12.16 1.49 -15.47
C ILE A 32 -11.71 0.33 -14.59
N GLY A 33 -12.59 -0.63 -14.30
CA GLY A 33 -12.24 -1.81 -13.52
C GLY A 33 -11.10 -2.63 -14.14
N VAL A 34 -11.13 -2.84 -15.46
CA VAL A 34 -10.04 -3.52 -16.19
C VAL A 34 -8.75 -2.71 -16.14
N CYS A 35 -8.82 -1.39 -16.31
CA CYS A 35 -7.65 -0.51 -16.22
C CYS A 35 -7.01 -0.55 -14.83
N ILE A 36 -7.80 -0.55 -13.75
CA ILE A 36 -7.30 -0.70 -12.38
C ILE A 36 -6.57 -2.02 -12.20
N MET A 37 -7.18 -3.14 -12.64
CA MET A 37 -6.56 -4.46 -12.52
C MET A 37 -5.25 -4.56 -13.33
N LEU A 38 -5.19 -3.94 -14.51
CA LEU A 38 -3.96 -3.89 -15.31
C LEU A 38 -2.89 -3.03 -14.62
N ALA A 39 -3.24 -1.85 -14.11
CA ALA A 39 -2.31 -0.99 -13.37
C ALA A 39 -1.77 -1.71 -12.13
N TYR A 40 -2.64 -2.35 -11.35
CA TYR A 40 -2.30 -3.18 -10.20
C TYR A 40 -1.29 -4.28 -10.59
N ALA A 41 -1.57 -5.05 -11.65
CA ALA A 41 -0.67 -6.10 -12.09
C ALA A 41 0.70 -5.56 -12.57
N VAL A 42 0.73 -4.42 -13.27
CA VAL A 42 1.99 -3.79 -13.72
C VAL A 42 2.82 -3.32 -12.54
N ILE A 43 2.21 -2.69 -11.54
CA ILE A 43 2.92 -2.24 -10.34
C ILE A 43 3.49 -3.44 -9.57
N ALA A 44 2.72 -4.53 -9.40
CA ALA A 44 3.21 -5.76 -8.78
C ALA A 44 4.47 -6.30 -9.48
N ILE A 45 4.47 -6.33 -10.82
CA ILE A 45 5.63 -6.76 -11.61
C ILE A 45 6.85 -5.87 -11.33
N ILE A 46 6.66 -4.55 -11.31
CA ILE A 46 7.72 -3.58 -11.03
C ILE A 46 8.26 -3.76 -9.61
N MET A 47 7.37 -3.93 -8.64
CA MET A 47 7.73 -4.13 -7.22
C MET A 47 8.55 -5.40 -7.01
N ILE A 48 8.14 -6.53 -7.58
CA ILE A 48 8.87 -7.80 -7.50
C ILE A 48 10.26 -7.69 -8.16
N PHE A 49 10.34 -7.03 -9.32
CA PHE A 49 11.61 -6.79 -10.00
C PHE A 49 12.54 -5.91 -9.16
N MET A 50 12.00 -4.80 -8.63
CA MET A 50 12.74 -3.85 -7.80
C MET A 50 13.30 -4.52 -6.54
N GLU A 51 12.48 -5.33 -5.83
CA GLU A 51 12.96 -6.04 -4.64
C GLU A 51 14.12 -6.97 -4.95
N ARG A 52 14.05 -7.74 -6.05
CA ARG A 52 15.15 -8.64 -6.45
C ARG A 52 16.45 -7.91 -6.76
N LYS A 53 16.37 -6.72 -7.38
CA LYS A 53 17.54 -5.90 -7.67
C LYS A 53 18.11 -5.23 -6.41
N VAL A 54 17.26 -4.66 -5.59
CA VAL A 54 17.64 -4.01 -4.33
C VAL A 54 18.24 -5.02 -3.37
N CYS A 55 17.60 -6.18 -3.17
CA CYS A 55 18.13 -7.27 -2.36
C CYS A 55 19.53 -7.71 -2.84
N ALA A 56 19.70 -7.91 -4.15
CA ALA A 56 20.99 -8.32 -4.70
C ALA A 56 22.09 -7.28 -4.44
N ALA A 57 21.76 -5.98 -4.55
CA ALA A 57 22.70 -4.90 -4.25
C ALA A 57 23.15 -4.91 -2.78
N PHE A 58 22.22 -5.08 -1.83
CA PHE A 58 22.54 -5.21 -0.41
C PHE A 58 23.38 -6.44 -0.08
N GLN A 59 23.17 -7.52 -0.81
CA GLN A 59 23.94 -8.76 -0.64
C GLN A 59 25.26 -8.80 -1.45
N CYS A 60 25.64 -7.67 -2.07
CA CYS A 60 26.84 -7.56 -2.91
C CYS A 60 26.89 -8.61 -4.05
N ARG A 61 25.74 -8.97 -4.63
CA ARG A 61 25.62 -9.91 -5.75
C ARG A 61 24.80 -9.31 -6.90
N LEU A 62 24.94 -9.92 -8.09
CA LEU A 62 24.13 -9.54 -9.24
C LEU A 62 22.72 -10.15 -9.12
N GLY A 63 21.69 -9.33 -9.30
CA GLY A 63 20.29 -9.78 -9.43
C GLY A 63 20.05 -10.52 -10.75
N PRO A 64 18.78 -10.83 -11.08
CA PRO A 64 18.44 -11.48 -12.34
C PRO A 64 18.97 -10.67 -13.53
N MET A 65 19.71 -11.33 -14.45
CA MET A 65 20.39 -10.68 -15.57
C MET A 65 20.16 -11.40 -16.91
N ARG A 66 19.72 -12.68 -16.91
CA ARG A 66 19.75 -13.52 -18.11
C ARG A 66 18.48 -13.47 -18.95
N VAL A 67 17.30 -13.25 -18.34
CA VAL A 67 16.01 -13.30 -19.03
C VAL A 67 15.59 -11.87 -19.39
N GLY A 68 15.74 -11.52 -20.67
CA GLY A 68 15.51 -10.17 -21.19
C GLY A 68 16.61 -9.17 -20.82
N PRO A 69 16.46 -7.88 -21.23
CA PRO A 69 17.45 -6.85 -20.91
C PRO A 69 17.57 -6.69 -19.40
N GLN A 70 18.75 -6.96 -18.85
CA GLN A 70 19.02 -6.87 -17.41
C GLN A 70 18.06 -7.67 -16.51
N GLY A 71 17.39 -8.72 -17.03
CA GLY A 71 16.50 -9.58 -16.26
C GLY A 71 15.07 -9.05 -16.08
N THR A 72 14.63 -8.05 -16.85
CA THR A 72 13.28 -7.44 -16.75
C THR A 72 12.16 -8.45 -17.04
N ILE A 73 12.37 -9.41 -17.93
CA ILE A 73 11.37 -10.42 -18.31
C ILE A 73 11.30 -11.59 -17.29
N GLN A 74 12.20 -11.65 -16.32
CA GLN A 74 12.22 -12.73 -15.33
C GLN A 74 10.91 -12.85 -14.56
N VAL A 75 10.28 -11.73 -14.18
CA VAL A 75 9.02 -11.73 -13.42
C VAL A 75 7.89 -12.34 -14.25
N PHE A 76 7.83 -12.07 -15.57
CA PHE A 76 6.85 -12.71 -16.43
C PHE A 76 7.04 -14.24 -16.49
N ALA A 77 8.29 -14.71 -16.57
CA ALA A 77 8.58 -16.14 -16.53
C ALA A 77 8.10 -16.78 -15.22
N ASP A 78 8.22 -16.07 -14.10
CA ASP A 78 7.74 -16.55 -12.80
C ASP A 78 6.19 -16.58 -12.75
N VAL A 79 5.50 -15.59 -13.30
CA VAL A 79 4.04 -15.58 -13.42
C VAL A 79 3.57 -16.78 -14.28
N PHE A 80 4.18 -17.00 -15.46
CA PHE A 80 3.86 -18.18 -16.28
C PHE A 80 4.09 -19.50 -15.54
N LYS A 81 5.18 -19.60 -14.78
CA LYS A 81 5.45 -20.80 -13.97
C LYS A 81 4.34 -21.03 -12.93
N MET A 82 3.84 -19.97 -12.26
CA MET A 82 2.74 -20.09 -11.29
C MET A 82 1.42 -20.47 -11.94
N LEU A 83 1.14 -19.97 -13.17
CA LEU A 83 -0.08 -20.33 -13.92
C LEU A 83 -0.10 -21.78 -14.37
N ILE A 84 1.07 -22.34 -14.79
CA ILE A 84 1.18 -23.72 -15.27
C ILE A 84 1.27 -24.71 -14.10
N LYS A 85 1.69 -24.26 -12.91
CA LYS A 85 1.86 -25.10 -11.75
C LYS A 85 0.51 -25.63 -11.24
N GLU A 86 0.45 -26.93 -10.93
CA GLU A 86 -0.75 -27.58 -10.41
C GLU A 86 -1.20 -26.96 -9.08
N ILE A 87 -2.51 -26.72 -8.98
CA ILE A 87 -3.14 -26.25 -7.74
C ILE A 87 -3.50 -27.49 -6.91
N ILE A 88 -2.75 -27.73 -5.85
CA ILE A 88 -2.94 -28.84 -4.94
C ILE A 88 -3.89 -28.42 -3.83
N THR A 89 -4.99 -29.16 -3.63
CA THR A 89 -5.92 -28.95 -2.52
C THR A 89 -5.76 -30.07 -1.51
N ILE A 90 -5.65 -29.74 -0.23
CA ILE A 90 -5.49 -30.70 0.85
C ILE A 90 -6.80 -31.46 1.06
N ARG A 91 -6.71 -32.77 1.28
CA ARG A 91 -7.88 -33.65 1.44
C ARG A 91 -8.77 -33.28 2.64
N HIS A 92 -8.17 -32.78 3.72
CA HIS A 92 -8.85 -32.45 4.98
C HIS A 92 -9.08 -30.94 5.17
N ALA A 93 -8.76 -30.10 4.17
CA ALA A 93 -9.04 -28.68 4.21
C ALA A 93 -10.53 -28.39 3.94
N ASP A 94 -11.03 -27.29 4.50
CA ASP A 94 -12.32 -26.72 4.10
C ASP A 94 -12.18 -26.08 2.72
N LYS A 95 -12.58 -26.81 1.67
CA LYS A 95 -12.33 -26.43 0.27
C LYS A 95 -12.93 -25.08 -0.10
N PHE A 96 -14.08 -24.71 0.46
CA PHE A 96 -14.73 -23.44 0.15
C PHE A 96 -13.93 -22.27 0.72
N LEU A 97 -13.63 -22.29 2.02
CA LEU A 97 -12.86 -21.24 2.69
C LEU A 97 -11.41 -21.19 2.18
N TYR A 98 -10.81 -22.37 1.93
CA TYR A 98 -9.47 -22.49 1.39
C TYR A 98 -9.32 -21.80 0.03
N ASN A 99 -10.26 -22.00 -0.88
CA ASN A 99 -10.25 -21.35 -2.18
C ASN A 99 -10.62 -19.86 -2.10
N LEU A 100 -11.49 -19.48 -1.17
CA LEU A 100 -11.97 -18.09 -1.03
C LEU A 100 -10.91 -17.14 -0.44
N ALA A 101 -10.09 -17.63 0.49
CA ALA A 101 -9.13 -16.82 1.23
C ALA A 101 -8.19 -15.96 0.35
N PRO A 102 -7.49 -16.50 -0.66
CA PRO A 102 -6.61 -15.68 -1.51
C PRO A 102 -7.36 -14.61 -2.30
N TYR A 103 -8.61 -14.87 -2.68
CA TYR A 103 -9.43 -13.88 -3.37
C TYR A 103 -9.88 -12.73 -2.46
N ILE A 104 -10.14 -13.00 -1.17
CA ILE A 104 -10.46 -11.94 -0.20
C ILE A 104 -9.25 -11.02 -0.02
N VAL A 105 -8.04 -11.57 0.12
CA VAL A 105 -6.82 -10.79 0.32
C VAL A 105 -6.54 -9.88 -0.88
N ILE A 106 -6.61 -10.42 -2.09
CA ILE A 106 -6.36 -9.61 -3.30
C ILE A 106 -7.46 -8.57 -3.54
N LEU A 107 -8.73 -8.91 -3.24
CA LEU A 107 -9.84 -7.98 -3.36
C LEU A 107 -9.66 -6.79 -2.41
N ALA A 108 -9.29 -7.04 -1.16
CA ALA A 108 -9.01 -6.00 -0.17
C ALA A 108 -7.90 -5.04 -0.65
N SER A 109 -6.82 -5.60 -1.18
CA SER A 109 -5.71 -4.84 -1.74
C SER A 109 -6.12 -4.00 -2.97
N ILE A 110 -6.91 -4.55 -3.91
CA ILE A 110 -7.43 -3.80 -5.06
C ILE A 110 -8.37 -2.67 -4.62
N MET A 111 -9.23 -2.91 -3.61
CA MET A 111 -10.10 -1.88 -3.06
C MET A 111 -9.30 -0.73 -2.45
N ALA A 112 -8.27 -1.02 -1.67
CA ALA A 112 -7.38 0.00 -1.12
C ALA A 112 -6.62 0.77 -2.22
N PHE A 113 -6.13 0.06 -3.24
CA PHE A 113 -5.44 0.66 -4.39
C PHE A 113 -6.33 1.61 -5.18
N SER A 114 -7.62 1.29 -5.36
CA SER A 114 -8.57 2.11 -6.13
C SER A 114 -8.86 3.49 -5.51
N CYS A 115 -8.58 3.68 -4.22
CA CYS A 115 -8.75 4.96 -3.52
C CYS A 115 -7.55 5.89 -3.63
N LEU A 116 -6.41 5.42 -4.20
CA LEU A 116 -5.22 6.24 -4.27
C LEU A 116 -5.35 7.34 -5.33
N PRO A 117 -5.20 8.61 -4.97
CA PRO A 117 -5.22 9.72 -5.92
C PRO A 117 -3.84 9.84 -6.57
N ILE A 118 -3.70 9.35 -7.80
CA ILE A 118 -2.42 9.32 -8.53
C ILE A 118 -2.08 10.68 -9.12
N ASN A 119 -3.07 11.39 -9.64
CA ASN A 119 -2.93 12.73 -10.23
C ASN A 119 -4.28 13.44 -10.20
N LYS A 120 -4.28 14.75 -10.39
CA LYS A 120 -5.51 15.55 -10.50
C LYS A 120 -6.37 15.05 -11.68
N GLY A 121 -7.63 14.67 -11.39
CA GLY A 121 -8.54 14.07 -12.37
C GLY A 121 -8.20 12.62 -12.77
N MET A 122 -7.27 11.96 -12.08
CA MET A 122 -6.94 10.54 -12.26
C MET A 122 -7.22 9.78 -10.95
N GLU A 123 -8.42 9.99 -10.45
CA GLU A 123 -8.94 9.40 -9.22
C GLU A 123 -10.09 8.47 -9.61
N VAL A 124 -10.06 7.25 -9.12
CA VAL A 124 -11.10 6.26 -9.45
C VAL A 124 -12.24 6.36 -8.45
N LEU A 125 -11.91 6.40 -7.16
CA LEU A 125 -12.85 6.50 -6.06
C LEU A 125 -12.41 7.64 -5.13
N ASP A 126 -12.99 8.83 -5.32
CA ASP A 126 -12.76 9.96 -4.44
C ASP A 126 -13.96 10.17 -3.50
N PHE A 127 -13.88 9.56 -2.33
CA PHE A 127 -14.91 9.67 -1.31
C PHE A 127 -14.56 10.73 -0.27
N ASN A 128 -15.57 11.45 0.24
CA ASN A 128 -15.40 12.37 1.37
C ASN A 128 -14.81 11.69 2.63
N VAL A 129 -14.94 10.36 2.73
CA VAL A 129 -14.38 9.51 3.80
C VAL A 129 -13.36 8.52 3.26
N GLY A 130 -12.57 8.91 2.26
CA GLY A 130 -11.62 8.04 1.54
C GLY A 130 -10.61 7.35 2.45
N ILE A 131 -10.08 8.03 3.45
CA ILE A 131 -9.18 7.46 4.46
C ILE A 131 -9.84 6.34 5.25
N PHE A 132 -11.07 6.54 5.70
CA PHE A 132 -11.80 5.52 6.45
C PHE A 132 -12.06 4.27 5.59
N PHE A 133 -12.44 4.48 4.32
CA PHE A 133 -12.62 3.37 3.38
C PHE A 133 -11.32 2.60 3.15
N LEU A 134 -10.18 3.29 3.03
CA LEU A 134 -8.87 2.68 2.84
C LEU A 134 -8.50 1.77 4.03
N LEU A 135 -8.65 2.26 5.27
CA LEU A 135 -8.41 1.48 6.48
C LEU A 135 -9.38 0.30 6.61
N ALA A 136 -10.65 0.49 6.28
CA ALA A 136 -11.62 -0.61 6.27
C ALA A 136 -11.30 -1.68 5.22
N ALA A 137 -10.79 -1.28 4.06
CA ALA A 137 -10.36 -2.23 3.03
C ALA A 137 -9.14 -3.05 3.48
N SER A 138 -8.15 -2.44 4.14
CA SER A 138 -6.97 -3.16 4.68
C SER A 138 -7.39 -4.20 5.73
N SER A 139 -8.34 -3.87 6.62
CA SER A 139 -8.88 -4.79 7.63
C SER A 139 -9.51 -6.05 7.03
N ILE A 140 -10.14 -5.96 5.86
CA ILE A 140 -10.69 -7.14 5.16
C ILE A 140 -9.57 -8.12 4.77
N GLY A 141 -8.39 -7.61 4.43
CA GLY A 141 -7.21 -8.42 4.12
C GLY A 141 -6.78 -9.32 5.27
N VAL A 142 -6.87 -8.82 6.51
CA VAL A 142 -6.56 -9.59 7.72
C VAL A 142 -7.49 -10.80 7.86
N VAL A 143 -8.79 -10.61 7.57
CA VAL A 143 -9.78 -11.72 7.59
C VAL A 143 -9.38 -12.79 6.57
N GLY A 144 -8.93 -12.39 5.38
CA GLY A 144 -8.47 -13.34 4.35
C GLY A 144 -7.29 -14.19 4.81
N ILE A 145 -6.29 -13.59 5.47
CA ILE A 145 -5.12 -14.31 6.02
C ILE A 145 -5.52 -15.28 7.14
N LEU A 146 -6.41 -14.85 8.04
CA LEU A 146 -6.92 -15.72 9.13
C LEU A 146 -7.70 -16.92 8.56
N LEU A 147 -8.53 -16.71 7.54
CA LEU A 147 -9.25 -17.76 6.86
C LEU A 147 -8.30 -18.73 6.14
N ALA A 148 -7.23 -18.24 5.53
CA ALA A 148 -6.22 -19.08 4.87
C ALA A 148 -5.57 -20.05 5.85
N GLY A 149 -5.15 -19.59 7.01
CA GLY A 149 -4.55 -20.45 8.03
C GLY A 149 -5.55 -21.40 8.68
N TRP A 150 -6.77 -20.95 8.93
CA TRP A 150 -7.82 -21.79 9.52
C TRP A 150 -8.26 -22.92 8.59
N SER A 151 -8.53 -22.60 7.33
CA SER A 151 -9.07 -23.55 6.34
C SER A 151 -8.08 -24.63 5.91
N SER A 152 -6.77 -24.38 6.01
CA SER A 152 -5.71 -25.32 5.60
C SER A 152 -5.55 -26.53 6.54
N ASN A 153 -6.21 -26.54 7.71
CA ASN A 153 -6.17 -27.62 8.70
C ASN A 153 -4.74 -28.11 9.05
N ASN A 154 -3.79 -27.18 9.04
CA ASN A 154 -2.41 -27.42 9.42
C ASN A 154 -2.08 -26.58 10.65
N LYS A 155 -1.44 -27.19 11.68
CA LYS A 155 -1.08 -26.51 12.93
C LYS A 155 -0.13 -25.35 12.70
N TYR A 156 0.86 -25.50 11.84
CA TYR A 156 1.82 -24.43 11.53
C TYR A 156 1.18 -23.27 10.77
N SER A 157 0.31 -23.58 9.81
CA SER A 157 -0.45 -22.59 9.08
C SER A 157 -1.40 -21.79 9.99
N LEU A 158 -2.10 -22.47 10.91
CA LEU A 158 -2.97 -21.81 11.89
C LEU A 158 -2.19 -20.89 12.83
N ILE A 159 -1.05 -21.33 13.37
CA ILE A 159 -0.20 -20.51 14.25
C ILE A 159 0.36 -19.30 13.47
N GLY A 160 0.77 -19.50 12.22
CA GLY A 160 1.23 -18.40 11.35
C GLY A 160 0.16 -17.35 11.12
N ALA A 161 -1.06 -17.78 10.77
CA ALA A 161 -2.19 -16.88 10.58
C ALA A 161 -2.59 -16.11 11.85
N MET A 162 -2.60 -16.78 13.01
CA MET A 162 -2.89 -16.12 14.29
C MET A 162 -1.83 -15.09 14.67
N ARG A 163 -0.55 -15.37 14.41
CA ARG A 163 0.55 -14.41 14.62
C ARG A 163 0.41 -13.20 13.68
N SER A 164 0.11 -13.45 12.40
CA SER A 164 -0.13 -12.39 11.42
C SER A 164 -1.32 -11.52 11.80
N GLY A 165 -2.46 -12.12 12.13
CA GLY A 165 -3.65 -11.38 12.51
C GLY A 165 -3.43 -10.54 13.78
N ALA A 166 -2.77 -11.09 14.80
CA ALA A 166 -2.45 -10.33 16.01
C ALA A 166 -1.53 -9.14 15.72
N GLN A 167 -0.55 -9.30 14.83
CA GLN A 167 0.33 -8.22 14.39
C GLN A 167 -0.44 -7.16 13.62
N MET A 168 -1.12 -7.52 12.53
CA MET A 168 -1.82 -6.57 11.67
C MET A 168 -2.87 -5.77 12.42
N ILE A 169 -3.74 -6.42 13.20
CA ILE A 169 -4.79 -5.75 13.99
C ILE A 169 -4.17 -4.76 15.00
N SER A 170 -3.05 -5.12 15.63
CA SER A 170 -2.40 -4.23 16.59
C SER A 170 -1.83 -2.99 15.88
N TYR A 171 -1.09 -3.17 14.80
CA TYR A 171 -0.41 -2.07 14.10
C TYR A 171 -1.36 -1.17 13.29
N GLU A 172 -2.52 -1.68 12.87
CA GLU A 172 -3.59 -0.88 12.26
C GLU A 172 -4.02 0.29 13.15
N LEU A 173 -4.00 0.10 14.48
CA LEU A 173 -4.29 1.18 15.44
C LEU A 173 -3.27 2.32 15.33
N SER A 174 -1.97 2.02 15.28
CA SER A 174 -0.92 3.05 15.15
C SER A 174 -0.91 3.71 13.78
N VAL A 175 -1.19 2.97 12.71
CA VAL A 175 -1.41 3.53 11.37
C VAL A 175 -2.57 4.53 11.42
N GLY A 176 -3.72 4.13 11.97
CA GLY A 176 -4.89 4.99 12.11
C GLY A 176 -4.61 6.26 12.93
N LEU A 177 -3.90 6.16 14.07
CA LEU A 177 -3.53 7.32 14.89
C LEU A 177 -2.60 8.29 14.16
N SER A 178 -1.64 7.79 13.39
CA SER A 178 -0.73 8.62 12.60
C SER A 178 -1.45 9.36 11.48
N ILE A 179 -2.35 8.70 10.77
CA ILE A 179 -3.19 9.30 9.72
C ILE A 179 -4.14 10.34 10.35
N LEU A 180 -4.79 10.01 11.47
CA LEU A 180 -5.71 10.91 12.16
C LEU A 180 -5.03 12.21 12.59
N THR A 181 -3.74 12.19 12.91
CA THR A 181 -2.95 13.39 13.21
C THR A 181 -2.95 14.39 12.05
N ILE A 182 -2.88 13.91 10.81
CA ILE A 182 -2.93 14.77 9.62
C ILE A 182 -4.37 15.15 9.27
N VAL A 183 -5.35 14.27 9.49
CA VAL A 183 -6.77 14.59 9.32
C VAL A 183 -7.18 15.77 10.22
N ILE A 184 -6.70 15.83 11.46
CA ILE A 184 -6.95 16.96 12.37
C ILE A 184 -6.32 18.25 11.83
N LEU A 185 -5.16 18.18 11.19
CA LEU A 185 -4.50 19.35 10.60
C LEU A 185 -5.25 19.85 9.36
N THR A 186 -5.82 18.93 8.56
CA THR A 186 -6.47 19.24 7.28
C THR A 186 -7.99 19.41 7.38
N ASP A 187 -8.62 18.95 8.47
CA ASP A 187 -10.08 18.96 8.65
C ASP A 187 -10.85 18.29 7.50
N THR A 188 -10.24 17.28 6.87
CA THR A 188 -10.83 16.51 5.77
C THR A 188 -10.32 15.07 5.78
N MET A 189 -11.17 14.12 5.34
CA MET A 189 -10.80 12.71 5.13
C MET A 189 -10.71 12.35 3.65
N GLN A 190 -10.92 13.30 2.75
CA GLN A 190 -10.81 13.11 1.31
C GLN A 190 -9.35 13.18 0.89
N LEU A 191 -8.85 12.13 0.25
CA LEU A 191 -7.42 12.02 -0.07
C LEU A 191 -6.95 13.07 -1.08
N SER A 192 -7.77 13.39 -2.08
CA SER A 192 -7.48 14.42 -3.07
C SER A 192 -7.36 15.81 -2.44
N GLU A 193 -8.30 16.17 -1.55
CA GLU A 193 -8.28 17.45 -0.85
C GLU A 193 -7.06 17.59 0.08
N ILE A 194 -6.66 16.49 0.75
CA ILE A 194 -5.44 16.47 1.56
C ILE A 194 -4.21 16.79 0.73
N VAL A 195 -4.12 16.26 -0.50
CA VAL A 195 -3.02 16.59 -1.41
C VAL A 195 -3.09 18.04 -1.86
N GLU A 196 -4.26 18.56 -2.23
CA GLU A 196 -4.43 19.96 -2.65
C GLU A 196 -4.05 20.95 -1.54
N ARG A 197 -4.33 20.64 -0.27
CA ARG A 197 -3.93 21.47 0.88
C ARG A 197 -2.40 21.49 1.12
N GLN A 198 -1.65 20.62 0.45
CA GLN A 198 -0.18 20.61 0.47
C GLN A 198 0.47 21.42 -0.68
N ALA A 199 -0.33 22.18 -1.45
CA ALA A 199 0.18 22.98 -2.57
C ALA A 199 1.31 23.95 -2.17
N ASP A 200 1.25 24.53 -0.98
CA ASP A 200 2.28 25.47 -0.47
C ASP A 200 3.46 24.77 0.24
N GLY A 201 3.51 23.46 0.28
CA GLY A 201 4.56 22.67 0.92
C GLY A 201 4.06 21.42 1.63
N TRP A 202 4.90 20.41 1.71
CA TRP A 202 4.55 19.11 2.27
C TRP A 202 4.29 19.18 3.77
N PHE A 203 3.29 18.44 4.26
CA PHE A 203 2.97 18.39 5.68
C PHE A 203 4.11 17.84 6.55
N LEU A 204 5.00 17.04 5.98
CA LEU A 204 6.21 16.59 6.69
C LEU A 204 7.02 17.75 7.26
N PHE A 205 7.07 18.91 6.55
CA PHE A 205 7.80 20.10 6.96
C PHE A 205 6.90 21.17 7.59
N LYS A 206 5.71 21.38 7.03
CA LYS A 206 4.74 22.38 7.52
C LYS A 206 3.98 21.93 8.78
N GLY A 207 3.73 20.64 8.96
CA GLY A 207 2.99 20.10 10.11
C GLY A 207 3.78 20.05 11.40
N HIS A 208 4.93 20.76 11.48
CA HIS A 208 5.81 20.82 12.64
C HIS A 208 6.29 19.44 13.14
N ILE A 209 6.72 19.38 14.41
CA ILE A 209 7.22 18.16 15.05
C ILE A 209 6.17 17.02 15.06
N PRO A 210 4.85 17.27 15.32
CA PRO A 210 3.88 16.18 15.31
C PRO A 210 3.72 15.49 13.97
N ALA A 211 3.79 16.20 12.84
CA ALA A 211 3.68 15.55 11.53
C ALA A 211 4.90 14.66 11.23
N LEU A 212 6.10 15.07 11.65
CA LEU A 212 7.31 14.25 11.53
C LEU A 212 7.24 13.00 12.41
N ILE A 213 6.77 13.12 13.64
CA ILE A 213 6.56 11.96 14.53
C ILE A 213 5.51 11.03 13.94
N ALA A 214 4.38 11.57 13.44
CA ALA A 214 3.33 10.78 12.79
C ALA A 214 3.88 10.03 11.57
N PHE A 215 4.72 10.66 10.75
CA PHE A 215 5.36 10.02 9.61
C PHE A 215 6.26 8.84 10.01
N ILE A 216 7.08 9.00 11.06
CA ILE A 216 7.95 7.93 11.55
C ILE A 216 7.11 6.77 12.11
N VAL A 217 6.08 7.07 12.92
CA VAL A 217 5.16 6.06 13.45
C VAL A 217 4.45 5.33 12.32
N TYR A 218 3.98 6.07 11.30
CA TYR A 218 3.34 5.51 10.12
C TYR A 218 4.27 4.55 9.36
N LEU A 219 5.54 4.92 9.11
CA LEU A 219 6.49 4.06 8.41
C LEU A 219 6.77 2.77 9.16
N ILE A 220 6.90 2.83 10.49
CA ILE A 220 7.13 1.65 11.32
C ILE A 220 5.90 0.75 11.32
N ALA A 221 4.72 1.32 11.59
CA ALA A 221 3.47 0.59 11.68
C ALA A 221 3.02 0.04 10.30
N GLY A 222 3.14 0.81 9.23
CA GLY A 222 2.82 0.37 7.88
C GLY A 222 3.74 -0.76 7.38
N ASN A 223 5.03 -0.74 7.74
CA ASN A 223 5.92 -1.87 7.43
C ASN A 223 5.51 -3.15 8.19
N ALA A 224 5.03 -3.02 9.43
CA ALA A 224 4.52 -4.14 10.21
C ALA A 224 3.17 -4.65 9.67
N GLU A 225 2.29 -3.78 9.17
CA GLU A 225 1.01 -4.15 8.55
C GLU A 225 1.21 -5.01 7.30
N VAL A 226 2.26 -4.74 6.52
CA VAL A 226 2.60 -5.53 5.31
C VAL A 226 3.31 -6.85 5.66
N ASN A 227 3.54 -7.17 6.93
CA ASN A 227 4.24 -8.37 7.38
C ASN A 227 5.66 -8.53 6.82
N ARG A 228 6.36 -7.42 6.55
CA ARG A 228 7.72 -7.46 6.01
C ARG A 228 8.78 -7.24 7.07
N GLY A 229 9.98 -7.79 6.83
CA GLY A 229 11.11 -7.62 7.75
C GLY A 229 11.34 -6.17 8.19
N PRO A 230 11.60 -5.94 9.48
CA PRO A 230 11.88 -6.90 10.58
C PRO A 230 10.65 -7.56 11.23
N PHE A 231 9.43 -7.28 10.75
CA PHE A 231 8.14 -7.73 11.28
C PHE A 231 7.59 -8.97 10.55
N ASP A 232 8.43 -9.76 9.89
CA ASP A 232 8.09 -10.95 9.10
C ASP A 232 7.90 -12.18 10.01
N LEU A 233 6.89 -12.12 10.89
CA LEU A 233 6.53 -13.23 11.76
C LEU A 233 5.66 -14.31 11.10
N PRO A 234 4.75 -13.95 10.18
CA PRO A 234 3.85 -14.92 9.57
C PRO A 234 4.56 -15.95 8.72
N GLU A 235 5.63 -15.53 8.03
CA GLU A 235 6.41 -16.36 7.10
C GLU A 235 7.62 -17.02 7.74
N ALA A 236 7.84 -16.84 9.05
CA ALA A 236 9.04 -17.30 9.76
C ALA A 236 9.50 -18.71 9.32
N GLU A 237 10.25 -18.79 8.20
CA GLU A 237 10.69 -20.06 7.60
C GLU A 237 11.44 -20.96 8.62
N SER A 238 12.20 -20.34 9.52
CA SER A 238 12.93 -21.06 10.56
C SER A 238 12.05 -21.64 11.66
N GLU A 239 10.82 -21.13 11.87
CA GLU A 239 9.91 -21.53 12.96
C GLU A 239 8.65 -22.25 12.45
N LEU A 240 8.07 -21.78 11.33
CA LEU A 240 6.72 -22.17 10.85
C LEU A 240 6.72 -22.69 9.42
N THR A 241 7.87 -23.04 8.86
CA THR A 241 8.05 -23.50 7.49
C THR A 241 7.79 -22.42 6.46
N ALA A 242 6.52 -22.01 6.24
CA ALA A 242 6.10 -20.91 5.39
C ALA A 242 4.84 -20.22 5.94
N GLY A 243 4.52 -20.40 7.21
CA GLY A 243 3.40 -19.74 7.88
C GLY A 243 2.03 -20.05 7.29
N TYR A 244 1.19 -19.04 7.13
CA TYR A 244 -0.22 -19.20 6.73
C TYR A 244 -0.39 -19.77 5.30
N HIS A 245 0.58 -19.57 4.42
CA HIS A 245 0.52 -20.05 3.02
C HIS A 245 1.27 -21.35 2.76
N THR A 246 1.69 -22.08 3.81
CA THR A 246 2.45 -23.34 3.72
C THR A 246 1.81 -24.37 2.79
N GLU A 247 0.48 -24.47 2.81
CA GLU A 247 -0.26 -25.46 2.05
C GLU A 247 -0.74 -24.96 0.68
N TYR A 248 -0.57 -23.67 0.39
CA TYR A 248 -0.98 -23.09 -0.88
C TYR A 248 0.04 -23.34 -1.98
N SER A 249 -0.44 -23.67 -3.18
CA SER A 249 0.40 -23.94 -4.36
C SER A 249 -0.11 -23.23 -5.60
N GLY A 250 0.74 -23.15 -6.65
CA GLY A 250 0.37 -22.57 -7.95
C GLY A 250 -0.12 -21.14 -7.83
N MET A 251 -1.20 -20.82 -8.53
CA MET A 251 -1.74 -19.46 -8.59
C MET A 251 -2.33 -18.98 -7.26
N HIS A 252 -2.85 -19.87 -6.41
CA HIS A 252 -3.36 -19.47 -5.08
C HIS A 252 -2.24 -18.88 -4.21
N PHE A 253 -1.04 -19.47 -4.21
CA PHE A 253 0.13 -18.87 -3.57
C PHE A 253 0.51 -17.55 -4.25
N GLY A 254 0.46 -17.51 -5.60
CA GLY A 254 0.77 -16.31 -6.37
C GLY A 254 -0.11 -15.10 -6.02
N LEU A 255 -1.40 -15.32 -5.71
CA LEU A 255 -2.33 -14.26 -5.31
C LEU A 255 -1.93 -13.61 -3.97
N PHE A 256 -1.55 -14.40 -2.96
CA PHE A 256 -1.03 -13.87 -1.69
C PHE A 256 0.25 -13.05 -1.91
N TYR A 257 1.17 -13.59 -2.71
CA TYR A 257 2.45 -12.94 -3.00
C TYR A 257 2.28 -11.62 -3.74
N VAL A 258 1.39 -11.55 -4.73
CA VAL A 258 1.06 -10.31 -5.44
C VAL A 258 0.43 -9.30 -4.49
N ALA A 259 -0.54 -9.70 -3.66
CA ALA A 259 -1.18 -8.82 -2.70
C ALA A 259 -0.19 -8.23 -1.67
N GLU A 260 0.78 -9.01 -1.20
CA GLU A 260 1.84 -8.53 -0.29
C GLU A 260 2.68 -7.42 -0.91
N PHE A 261 3.11 -7.58 -2.17
CA PHE A 261 3.88 -6.55 -2.87
C PHE A 261 3.07 -5.29 -3.14
N GLU A 262 1.80 -5.45 -3.48
CA GLU A 262 0.91 -4.32 -3.70
C GLU A 262 0.58 -3.59 -2.39
N ASN A 263 0.37 -4.30 -1.30
CA ASN A 263 0.17 -3.66 0.01
C ASN A 263 1.40 -2.83 0.41
N LEU A 264 2.62 -3.28 0.08
CA LEU A 264 3.83 -2.46 0.28
C LEU A 264 3.78 -1.16 -0.54
N PHE A 265 3.34 -1.25 -1.80
CA PHE A 265 3.16 -0.06 -2.64
C PHE A 265 2.05 0.85 -2.10
N ILE A 266 0.92 0.29 -1.67
CA ILE A 266 -0.22 1.03 -1.11
C ILE A 266 0.21 1.80 0.15
N VAL A 267 0.92 1.16 1.08
CA VAL A 267 1.45 1.83 2.28
C VAL A 267 2.38 2.99 1.90
N ALA A 268 3.27 2.79 0.93
CA ALA A 268 4.16 3.84 0.45
C ALA A 268 3.41 4.97 -0.27
N ALA A 269 2.39 4.64 -1.06
CA ALA A 269 1.55 5.62 -1.75
C ALA A 269 0.71 6.46 -0.78
N VAL A 270 0.16 5.84 0.26
CA VAL A 270 -0.56 6.54 1.34
C VAL A 270 0.38 7.47 2.12
N ALA A 271 1.61 7.02 2.44
CA ALA A 271 2.63 7.89 3.03
C ALA A 271 2.91 9.12 2.13
N THR A 272 2.98 8.88 0.83
CA THR A 272 3.22 9.94 -0.16
C THR A 272 2.06 10.92 -0.24
N THR A 273 0.82 10.44 -0.26
CA THR A 273 -0.38 11.31 -0.32
C THR A 273 -0.56 12.14 0.94
N ILE A 274 -0.38 11.54 2.10
CA ILE A 274 -0.69 12.18 3.38
C ILE A 274 0.45 13.10 3.86
N PHE A 275 1.72 12.72 3.69
CA PHE A 275 2.87 13.45 4.26
C PHE A 275 3.73 14.18 3.23
N LEU A 276 3.85 13.64 2.01
CA LEU A 276 4.78 14.13 0.98
C LEU A 276 4.08 14.86 -0.19
N GLY A 277 2.82 15.21 -0.03
CA GLY A 277 2.08 16.01 -1.01
C GLY A 277 1.63 15.27 -2.27
N GLY A 278 1.49 13.94 -2.25
CA GLY A 278 0.94 13.18 -3.37
C GLY A 278 1.59 13.51 -4.71
N TRP A 279 0.80 13.98 -5.66
CA TRP A 279 1.26 14.43 -6.99
C TRP A 279 1.84 15.85 -7.00
N MET A 280 1.73 16.62 -5.89
CA MET A 280 2.25 17.98 -5.84
C MET A 280 3.78 17.98 -5.73
N PRO A 281 4.49 18.84 -6.50
CA PRO A 281 5.93 19.04 -6.34
C PRO A 281 6.27 19.66 -4.99
N LEU A 282 7.54 19.67 -4.64
CA LEU A 282 8.01 20.42 -3.48
C LEU A 282 8.09 21.90 -3.83
N HIS A 283 7.22 22.72 -3.25
CA HIS A 283 7.30 24.16 -3.33
C HIS A 283 8.02 24.73 -2.10
N ILE A 284 8.98 25.63 -2.35
CA ILE A 284 9.73 26.32 -1.30
C ILE A 284 9.33 27.80 -1.36
N PRO A 285 8.77 28.36 -0.28
CA PRO A 285 8.43 29.78 -0.24
C PRO A 285 9.66 30.68 -0.56
N GLY A 286 9.51 31.64 -1.47
CA GLY A 286 10.57 32.59 -1.85
C GLY A 286 11.50 32.11 -2.98
N LEU A 287 11.30 30.94 -3.59
CA LEU A 287 12.09 30.42 -4.71
C LEU A 287 11.23 30.20 -5.97
N ASP A 288 10.65 31.28 -6.51
CA ASP A 288 9.70 31.22 -7.62
C ASP A 288 10.28 30.54 -8.87
N GLY A 289 11.57 30.78 -9.17
CA GLY A 289 12.26 30.14 -10.30
C GLY A 289 12.41 28.62 -10.15
N PHE A 290 12.66 28.13 -8.94
CA PHE A 290 12.71 26.70 -8.63
C PHE A 290 11.32 26.08 -8.74
N ASN A 291 10.31 26.73 -8.16
CA ASN A 291 8.93 26.25 -8.18
C ASN A 291 8.41 26.12 -9.62
N ALA A 292 8.68 27.07 -10.49
CA ALA A 292 8.30 27.04 -11.90
C ALA A 292 8.94 25.86 -12.67
N ILE A 293 10.19 25.50 -12.36
CA ILE A 293 10.85 24.33 -12.96
C ILE A 293 10.19 23.03 -12.47
N MET A 294 9.85 22.95 -11.17
CA MET A 294 9.21 21.78 -10.59
C MET A 294 7.78 21.57 -11.14
N ASP A 295 7.05 22.63 -11.44
CA ASP A 295 5.71 22.58 -12.02
C ASP A 295 5.69 22.11 -13.48
N TYR A 296 6.81 22.15 -14.18
CA TYR A 296 6.94 21.65 -15.54
C TYR A 296 6.84 20.10 -15.61
N ILE A 297 7.18 19.42 -14.51
CA ILE A 297 7.16 17.95 -14.44
C ILE A 297 5.72 17.50 -14.13
N PRO A 298 5.15 16.56 -14.93
CA PRO A 298 3.80 16.05 -14.69
C PRO A 298 3.64 15.44 -13.29
N GLY A 299 2.48 15.69 -12.64
CA GLY A 299 2.22 15.27 -11.26
C GLY A 299 2.33 13.76 -11.02
N PHE A 300 1.95 12.92 -12.00
CA PHE A 300 2.06 11.47 -11.85
C PHE A 300 3.52 11.01 -11.68
N ILE A 301 4.50 11.69 -12.29
CA ILE A 301 5.92 11.39 -12.12
C ILE A 301 6.35 11.67 -10.68
N TRP A 302 5.85 12.77 -10.09
CA TRP A 302 6.10 13.11 -8.69
C TRP A 302 5.51 12.06 -7.75
N PHE A 303 4.27 11.64 -8.01
CA PHE A 303 3.59 10.62 -7.20
C PHE A 303 4.38 9.30 -7.19
N PHE A 304 4.65 8.75 -8.38
CA PHE A 304 5.39 7.49 -8.49
C PHE A 304 6.82 7.60 -7.99
N GLY A 305 7.51 8.71 -8.28
CA GLY A 305 8.88 8.93 -7.81
C GLY A 305 9.00 8.92 -6.29
N LYS A 306 8.11 9.63 -5.60
CA LYS A 306 8.06 9.66 -4.13
C LYS A 306 7.62 8.30 -3.54
N SER A 307 6.61 7.67 -4.12
CA SER A 307 6.14 6.36 -3.67
C SER A 307 7.22 5.28 -3.81
N PHE A 308 7.92 5.23 -4.95
CA PHE A 308 9.04 4.29 -5.12
C PHE A 308 10.24 4.62 -4.23
N PHE A 309 10.46 5.88 -3.88
CA PHE A 309 11.47 6.23 -2.89
C PHE A 309 11.11 5.70 -1.50
N VAL A 310 9.86 5.83 -1.06
CA VAL A 310 9.40 5.26 0.21
C VAL A 310 9.47 3.73 0.19
N VAL A 311 9.05 3.09 -0.92
CA VAL A 311 9.22 1.64 -1.12
C VAL A 311 10.68 1.22 -0.96
N TRP A 312 11.59 1.93 -1.62
CA TRP A 312 13.04 1.65 -1.50
C TRP A 312 13.53 1.77 -0.05
N LEU A 313 13.04 2.78 0.69
CA LEU A 313 13.37 2.95 2.09
C LEU A 313 12.86 1.79 2.95
N LEU A 314 11.62 1.31 2.73
CA LEU A 314 11.06 0.15 3.42
C LEU A 314 11.83 -1.14 3.08
N MET A 315 12.23 -1.32 1.81
CA MET A 315 13.09 -2.43 1.40
C MET A 315 14.48 -2.34 2.06
N TRP A 316 15.04 -1.14 2.19
CA TRP A 316 16.31 -0.94 2.91
C TRP A 316 16.20 -1.37 4.37
N ILE A 317 15.13 -0.97 5.06
CA ILE A 317 14.85 -1.39 6.44
C ILE A 317 14.78 -2.92 6.53
N LYS A 318 14.05 -3.58 5.61
CA LYS A 318 13.92 -5.04 5.56
C LYS A 318 15.28 -5.76 5.53
N TRP A 319 16.21 -5.27 4.73
CA TRP A 319 17.50 -5.93 4.53
C TRP A 319 18.59 -5.50 5.53
N THR A 320 18.30 -4.51 6.38
CA THR A 320 19.27 -3.98 7.35
C THR A 320 19.01 -4.50 8.76
N PHE A 321 17.75 -4.60 9.17
CA PHE A 321 17.39 -4.97 10.53
C PHE A 321 17.14 -6.47 10.69
N PRO A 322 17.58 -7.07 11.83
CA PRO A 322 17.25 -8.46 12.15
C PRO A 322 15.76 -8.60 12.50
N ARG A 323 15.22 -9.81 12.32
CA ARG A 323 13.85 -10.14 12.67
C ARG A 323 13.58 -9.98 14.18
N LEU A 324 12.43 -9.42 14.52
CA LEU A 324 11.96 -9.29 15.89
C LEU A 324 11.09 -10.50 16.29
N ARG A 325 11.00 -10.79 17.59
CA ARG A 325 10.11 -11.81 18.14
C ARG A 325 8.71 -11.23 18.36
N ILE A 326 7.68 -12.10 18.44
CA ILE A 326 6.28 -11.69 18.62
C ILE A 326 6.04 -10.85 19.88
N ASP A 327 6.66 -11.23 21.00
CA ASP A 327 6.60 -10.49 22.26
C ASP A 327 7.21 -9.09 22.15
N GLN A 328 8.32 -8.96 21.41
CA GLN A 328 8.96 -7.67 21.15
C GLN A 328 8.09 -6.79 20.24
N ILE A 329 7.49 -7.38 19.20
CA ILE A 329 6.62 -6.67 18.23
C ILE A 329 5.38 -6.13 18.95
N LEU A 330 4.69 -6.95 19.74
CA LEU A 330 3.52 -6.51 20.50
C LEU A 330 3.90 -5.51 21.60
N THR A 331 5.07 -5.67 22.23
CA THR A 331 5.56 -4.69 23.21
C THR A 331 5.89 -3.35 22.56
N LEU A 332 6.50 -3.36 21.38
CA LEU A 332 6.78 -2.14 20.59
C LEU A 332 5.50 -1.38 20.27
N GLU A 333 4.47 -2.09 19.84
CA GLU A 333 3.20 -1.48 19.52
C GLU A 333 2.50 -0.90 20.75
N TRP A 334 2.14 -1.76 21.70
CA TRP A 334 1.29 -1.36 22.84
C TRP A 334 1.98 -0.49 23.86
N LYS A 335 3.29 -0.66 24.06
CA LYS A 335 4.04 0.09 25.09
C LYS A 335 4.66 1.37 24.57
N TYR A 336 4.97 1.45 23.26
CA TYR A 336 5.67 2.60 22.70
C TYR A 336 4.88 3.31 21.60
N LEU A 337 4.46 2.64 20.52
CA LEU A 337 3.87 3.32 19.38
C LEU A 337 2.48 3.90 19.68
N VAL A 338 1.59 3.15 20.30
CA VAL A 338 0.25 3.64 20.67
C VAL A 338 0.32 4.83 21.64
N PRO A 339 1.08 4.78 22.75
CA PRO A 339 1.23 5.96 23.63
C PRO A 339 1.86 7.16 22.93
N ILE A 340 2.89 6.95 22.10
CA ILE A 340 3.51 8.02 21.32
C ILE A 340 2.48 8.61 20.34
N GLY A 341 1.72 7.77 19.63
CA GLY A 341 0.68 8.20 18.69
C GLY A 341 -0.41 9.02 19.36
N LEU A 342 -0.90 8.59 20.52
CA LEU A 342 -1.90 9.33 21.30
C LEU A 342 -1.36 10.68 21.82
N CYS A 343 -0.15 10.71 22.39
CA CYS A 343 0.47 11.97 22.80
C CYS A 343 0.69 12.91 21.62
N ASN A 344 1.12 12.37 20.48
CA ASN A 344 1.35 13.13 19.26
C ASN A 344 0.05 13.74 18.71
N LEU A 345 -1.04 12.96 18.72
CA LEU A 345 -2.36 13.43 18.32
C LEU A 345 -2.82 14.60 19.22
N LEU A 346 -2.67 14.49 20.55
CA LEU A 346 -2.99 15.58 21.47
C LEU A 346 -2.15 16.84 21.19
N LEU A 347 -0.86 16.68 20.90
CA LEU A 347 0.00 17.80 20.51
C LEU A 347 -0.48 18.47 19.23
N MET A 348 -0.91 17.69 18.22
CA MET A 348 -1.45 18.25 16.98
C MET A 348 -2.75 19.02 17.25
N VAL A 349 -3.66 18.49 18.07
CA VAL A 349 -4.90 19.20 18.47
C VAL A 349 -4.57 20.55 19.12
N ILE A 350 -3.58 20.60 20.01
CA ILE A 350 -3.15 21.85 20.66
C ILE A 350 -2.65 22.86 19.61
N ILE A 351 -1.81 22.42 18.67
CA ILE A 351 -1.27 23.28 17.61
C ILE A 351 -2.40 23.86 16.73
N VAL A 352 -3.38 23.04 16.35
CA VAL A 352 -4.51 23.46 15.52
C VAL A 352 -5.43 24.43 16.29
N VAL A 353 -5.80 24.13 17.55
CA VAL A 353 -6.67 24.97 18.37
C VAL A 353 -6.05 26.34 18.64
N PHE A 354 -4.77 26.40 18.93
CA PHE A 354 -4.05 27.65 19.15
C PHE A 354 -3.59 28.34 17.86
N LYS A 355 -3.93 27.78 16.67
CA LYS A 355 -3.55 28.32 15.35
C LYS A 355 -2.02 28.57 15.22
N LEU A 356 -1.22 27.65 15.79
CA LEU A 356 0.24 27.70 15.69
C LEU A 356 0.78 27.10 14.39
N HIS A 357 -0.10 26.75 13.45
CA HIS A 357 0.23 26.23 12.14
C HIS A 357 0.27 27.39 11.10
N PHE A 358 1.13 27.30 10.11
CA PHE A 358 1.28 28.26 9.03
C PHE A 358 0.39 27.94 7.85
#